data_4e1dc40b93ba5bf343c6a3bbbbab82f7
#
_entry.id   4e1dc40b93ba5bf343c6a3bbbbab82f7
#
_cell.length_a   1.000
_cell.length_b   1.000
_cell.length_c   1.000
_cell.angle_alpha   90.00
_cell.angle_beta   90.00
_cell.angle_gamma   90.00
#
_symmetry.space_group_name_H-M   'P 1'
#
loop_
_entity.id
_entity.type
_entity.pdbx_description
1 polymer ?
#
loop_
_entity_poly.entity_id
_entity_poly.type
_entity_poly.pdbx_seq_one_letter_code
_entity_poly.pdbx_strand_id
1 'polypeptide(L)'
;MKHSFVLLFLAALMFGGCSKEQTPEELAGQAAKTYYDRLLADDYEGFLRGKVTSDSLPDDYRSQLLTSYKQYKQTLDEMHGGVASVSISNTRNDSIMQMMQAFLLLHFKDSTKEEIIVPMVLEGAEWKMR
;
A
#
# COMPACT_ATOMS: atom_id res chain seq x y z
N MET A 1 -33.60 -16.64 -38.39
CA MET A 1 -33.49 -17.21 -37.06
C MET A 1 -32.11 -17.77 -36.71
N LYS A 2 -31.30 -18.10 -37.69
CA LYS A 2 -29.96 -18.67 -37.42
C LYS A 2 -28.86 -17.62 -37.27
N HIS A 3 -29.16 -16.34 -37.48
CA HIS A 3 -28.14 -15.28 -37.47
C HIS A 3 -27.95 -14.62 -36.11
N SER A 4 -28.86 -14.80 -35.17
CA SER A 4 -28.72 -14.23 -33.82
C SER A 4 -27.81 -15.04 -32.89
N PHE A 5 -27.49 -16.26 -33.24
CA PHE A 5 -26.60 -17.10 -32.47
C PHE A 5 -25.12 -16.79 -32.68
N VAL A 6 -24.77 -16.28 -33.86
CA VAL A 6 -23.37 -15.95 -34.20
C VAL A 6 -22.93 -14.65 -33.59
N LEU A 7 -23.84 -13.74 -33.33
CA LEU A 7 -23.53 -12.45 -32.69
C LEU A 7 -23.26 -12.55 -31.20
N LEU A 8 -23.82 -13.55 -30.53
CA LEU A 8 -23.57 -13.76 -29.09
C LEU A 8 -22.20 -14.36 -28.83
N PHE A 9 -21.66 -15.10 -29.77
CA PHE A 9 -20.35 -15.76 -29.63
C PHE A 9 -19.19 -14.79 -29.82
N LEU A 10 -19.35 -13.75 -30.57
CA LEU A 10 -18.31 -12.74 -30.78
C LEU A 10 -18.15 -11.80 -29.60
N ALA A 11 -19.19 -11.59 -28.81
CA ALA A 11 -19.11 -10.72 -27.62
C ALA A 11 -18.32 -11.36 -26.47
N ALA A 12 -18.29 -12.69 -26.40
CA ALA A 12 -17.56 -13.40 -25.35
C ALA A 12 -16.03 -13.38 -25.55
N LEU A 13 -15.57 -13.13 -26.76
CA LEU A 13 -14.12 -13.12 -27.07
C LEU A 13 -13.46 -11.79 -26.76
N MET A 14 -14.23 -10.73 -26.50
CA MET A 14 -13.65 -9.42 -26.18
C MET A 14 -13.23 -9.26 -24.72
N PHE A 15 -13.63 -10.15 -23.85
CA PHE A 15 -13.28 -10.07 -22.42
C PHE A 15 -11.96 -10.76 -22.06
N GLY A 16 -11.37 -11.52 -22.95
CA GLY A 16 -10.19 -12.33 -22.68
C GLY A 16 -8.84 -11.61 -22.82
N GLY A 17 -8.81 -10.34 -23.25
CA GLY A 17 -7.57 -9.69 -23.66
C GLY A 17 -7.09 -8.51 -22.81
N CYS A 18 -7.75 -8.19 -21.67
CA CYS A 18 -7.49 -6.93 -20.96
C CYS A 18 -6.85 -7.06 -19.57
N SER A 19 -6.40 -8.25 -19.15
CA SER A 19 -5.71 -8.40 -17.87
C SER A 19 -4.21 -8.25 -18.07
N LYS A 20 -3.67 -7.10 -17.69
CA LYS A 20 -2.23 -6.90 -17.57
C LYS A 20 -1.79 -7.38 -16.20
N GLU A 21 -0.74 -8.20 -16.16
CA GLU A 21 -0.09 -8.55 -14.92
C GLU A 21 0.58 -7.30 -14.33
N GLN A 22 0.44 -7.12 -13.03
CA GLN A 22 1.09 -6.03 -12.33
C GLN A 22 2.56 -6.35 -12.12
N THR A 23 3.40 -5.34 -12.29
CA THR A 23 4.84 -5.49 -12.06
C THR A 23 5.13 -5.59 -10.56
N PRO A 24 6.28 -6.15 -10.15
CA PRO A 24 6.69 -6.14 -8.74
C PRO A 24 6.73 -4.75 -8.14
N GLU A 25 7.13 -3.73 -8.91
CA GLU A 25 7.13 -2.33 -8.48
C GLU A 25 5.72 -1.86 -8.16
N GLU A 26 4.77 -2.12 -9.06
CA GLU A 26 3.37 -1.75 -8.84
C GLU A 26 2.77 -2.44 -7.62
N LEU A 27 3.05 -3.74 -7.45
CA LEU A 27 2.57 -4.51 -6.30
C LEU A 27 3.14 -3.99 -4.98
N ALA A 28 4.43 -3.67 -4.94
CA ALA A 28 5.07 -3.13 -3.76
C ALA A 28 4.51 -1.75 -3.39
N GLY A 29 4.32 -0.89 -4.38
CA GLY A 29 3.73 0.44 -4.18
C GLY A 29 2.31 0.35 -3.64
N GLN A 30 1.49 -0.51 -4.23
CA GLN A 30 0.11 -0.71 -3.79
C GLN A 30 0.03 -1.28 -2.37
N ALA A 31 0.92 -2.21 -2.01
CA ALA A 31 0.98 -2.75 -0.66
C ALA A 31 1.34 -1.66 0.35
N ALA A 32 2.35 -0.85 0.05
CA ALA A 32 2.74 0.27 0.92
C ALA A 32 1.58 1.24 1.13
N LYS A 33 0.89 1.62 0.04
CA LYS A 33 -0.28 2.50 0.13
C LYS A 33 -1.38 1.88 0.99
N THR A 34 -1.66 0.60 0.81
CA THR A 34 -2.69 -0.10 1.58
C THR A 34 -2.39 -0.06 3.08
N TYR A 35 -1.14 -0.28 3.47
CA TYR A 35 -0.76 -0.22 4.88
C TYR A 35 -0.91 1.19 5.45
N TYR A 36 -0.51 2.22 4.70
CA TYR A 36 -0.68 3.60 5.15
C TYR A 36 -2.16 4.01 5.18
N ASP A 37 -2.99 3.54 4.25
CA ASP A 37 -4.44 3.76 4.31
C ASP A 37 -5.03 3.20 5.62
N ARG A 38 -4.54 2.04 6.08
CA ARG A 38 -4.95 1.47 7.37
C ARG A 38 -4.53 2.34 8.54
N LEU A 39 -3.29 2.83 8.52
CA LEU A 39 -2.78 3.75 9.55
C LEU A 39 -3.69 4.98 9.66
N LEU A 40 -4.07 5.55 8.52
CA LEU A 40 -4.90 6.75 8.47
C LEU A 40 -6.35 6.47 8.89
N ALA A 41 -6.80 5.23 8.82
CA ALA A 41 -8.11 4.80 9.28
C ALA A 41 -8.10 4.38 10.76
N ASP A 42 -7.03 4.69 11.50
CA ASP A 42 -6.82 4.29 12.89
C ASP A 42 -6.69 2.78 13.09
N ASP A 43 -6.44 2.03 12.01
CA ASP A 43 -6.18 0.59 12.07
C ASP A 43 -4.68 0.34 12.28
N TYR A 44 -4.21 0.58 13.49
CA TYR A 44 -2.79 0.44 13.83
C TYR A 44 -2.34 -1.01 13.78
N GLU A 45 -3.20 -1.93 14.15
CA GLU A 45 -2.96 -3.36 14.04
C GLU A 45 -2.76 -3.78 12.59
N GLY A 46 -3.61 -3.28 11.69
CA GLY A 46 -3.48 -3.55 10.25
C GLY A 46 -2.20 -2.98 9.66
N PHE A 47 -1.79 -1.82 10.13
CA PHE A 47 -0.51 -1.23 9.74
C PHE A 47 0.66 -2.09 10.24
N LEU A 48 0.62 -2.53 11.49
CA LEU A 48 1.65 -3.38 12.08
C LEU A 48 1.78 -4.71 11.34
N ARG A 49 0.67 -5.32 10.93
CA ARG A 49 0.69 -6.56 10.13
C ARG A 49 1.41 -6.39 8.81
N GLY A 50 1.54 -5.17 8.32
CA GLY A 50 2.31 -4.85 7.13
C GLY A 50 3.82 -4.85 7.32
N LYS A 51 4.33 -4.97 8.54
CA LYS A 51 5.75 -5.02 8.80
C LYS A 51 6.30 -6.44 8.72
N VAL A 52 7.53 -6.57 8.23
CA VAL A 52 8.22 -7.86 8.22
C VAL A 52 8.28 -8.43 9.64
N THR A 53 8.15 -9.73 9.74
CA THR A 53 8.22 -10.47 11.01
C THR A 53 7.22 -10.01 12.08
N SER A 54 6.12 -9.37 11.65
CA SER A 54 5.11 -8.85 12.60
C SER A 54 4.48 -9.94 13.47
N ASP A 55 4.44 -11.19 12.98
CA ASP A 55 3.85 -12.32 13.70
C ASP A 55 4.74 -12.82 14.84
N SER A 56 6.01 -12.47 14.86
CA SER A 56 6.99 -12.96 15.83
C SER A 56 7.45 -11.90 16.83
N LEU A 57 6.74 -10.77 16.91
CA LEU A 57 7.10 -9.69 17.83
C LEU A 57 6.71 -10.04 19.26
N PRO A 58 7.59 -9.78 20.26
CA PRO A 58 7.19 -9.85 21.67
C PRO A 58 6.06 -8.87 21.97
N ASP A 59 5.18 -9.24 22.92
CA ASP A 59 3.98 -8.47 23.26
C ASP A 59 4.30 -7.03 23.68
N ASP A 60 5.34 -6.85 24.49
CA ASP A 60 5.75 -5.51 24.96
C ASP A 60 6.20 -4.63 23.79
N TYR A 61 6.97 -5.19 22.88
CA TYR A 61 7.44 -4.47 21.70
C TYR A 61 6.29 -4.13 20.76
N ARG A 62 5.38 -5.07 20.58
CA ARG A 62 4.17 -4.86 19.80
C ARG A 62 3.35 -3.68 20.34
N SER A 63 3.13 -3.64 21.65
CA SER A 63 2.40 -2.56 22.29
C SER A 63 3.08 -1.20 22.12
N GLN A 64 4.40 -1.16 22.20
CA GLN A 64 5.18 0.06 21.97
C GLN A 64 5.04 0.57 20.55
N LEU A 65 5.06 -0.34 19.56
CA LEU A 65 4.88 0.04 18.16
C LEU A 65 3.48 0.61 17.92
N LEU A 66 2.44 -0.02 18.45
CA LEU A 66 1.07 0.47 18.29
C LEU A 66 0.90 1.86 18.89
N THR A 67 1.50 2.10 20.05
CA THR A 67 1.51 3.42 20.68
C THR A 67 2.23 4.44 19.81
N SER A 68 3.38 4.07 19.24
CA SER A 68 4.16 4.94 18.36
C SER A 68 3.38 5.34 17.10
N TYR A 69 2.65 4.40 16.51
CA TYR A 69 1.84 4.69 15.32
C TYR A 69 0.72 5.67 15.62
N LYS A 70 0.06 5.49 16.76
CA LYS A 70 -0.97 6.41 17.22
C LYS A 70 -0.43 7.81 17.43
N GLN A 71 0.74 7.92 18.09
CA GLN A 71 1.40 9.20 18.31
C GLN A 71 1.80 9.87 16.99
N TYR A 72 2.32 9.08 16.05
CA TYR A 72 2.68 9.59 14.72
C TYR A 72 1.46 10.20 14.01
N LYS A 73 0.35 9.49 14.00
CA LYS A 73 -0.87 10.00 13.37
C LYS A 73 -1.39 11.24 14.07
N GLN A 74 -1.37 11.27 15.41
CA GLN A 74 -1.76 12.45 16.18
C GLN A 74 -0.92 13.67 15.83
N THR A 75 0.39 13.47 15.65
CA THR A 75 1.30 14.55 15.25
C THR A 75 0.92 15.10 13.88
N LEU A 76 0.62 14.24 12.91
CA LEU A 76 0.17 14.68 11.59
C LEU A 76 -1.13 15.46 11.68
N ASP A 77 -2.07 15.01 12.48
CA ASP A 77 -3.36 15.68 12.68
C ASP A 77 -3.17 17.09 13.30
N GLU A 78 -2.28 17.20 14.27
CA GLU A 78 -1.99 18.49 14.93
C GLU A 78 -1.26 19.47 14.02
N MET A 79 -0.28 18.97 13.25
CA MET A 79 0.54 19.81 12.38
C MET A 79 -0.18 20.29 11.13
N HIS A 80 -1.08 19.46 10.57
CA HIS A 80 -1.63 19.67 9.24
C HIS A 80 -3.16 19.61 9.19
N GLY A 81 -3.82 19.52 10.33
CA GLY A 81 -5.28 19.37 10.37
C GLY A 81 -5.77 17.98 9.95
N GLY A 82 -4.86 17.06 9.73
CA GLY A 82 -5.15 15.69 9.33
C GLY A 82 -4.67 15.35 7.92
N VAL A 83 -4.70 14.06 7.61
CA VAL A 83 -4.33 13.55 6.29
C VAL A 83 -5.60 13.31 5.48
N ALA A 84 -5.69 13.90 4.30
CA ALA A 84 -6.83 13.72 3.41
C ALA A 84 -6.73 12.42 2.62
N SER A 85 -5.53 12.08 2.10
CA SER A 85 -5.32 10.89 1.28
C SER A 85 -3.85 10.55 1.16
N VAL A 86 -3.59 9.33 0.68
CA VAL A 86 -2.25 8.86 0.29
C VAL A 86 -2.28 8.51 -1.19
N SER A 87 -1.26 8.89 -1.92
CA SER A 87 -1.08 8.46 -3.31
C SER A 87 0.32 7.89 -3.51
N ILE A 88 0.47 7.06 -4.53
CA ILE A 88 1.78 6.52 -4.92
C ILE A 88 2.41 7.50 -5.90
N SER A 89 3.57 8.04 -5.53
CA SER A 89 4.35 8.93 -6.39
C SER A 89 5.22 8.13 -7.36
N ASN A 90 5.91 7.12 -6.84
CA ASN A 90 6.82 6.29 -7.61
C ASN A 90 7.13 5.01 -6.83
N THR A 91 7.66 4.01 -7.52
CA THR A 91 8.25 2.83 -6.88
C THR A 91 9.55 2.52 -7.61
N ARG A 92 10.61 2.30 -6.87
CA ARG A 92 11.94 2.04 -7.42
C ARG A 92 12.51 0.75 -6.86
N ASN A 93 13.10 -0.06 -7.75
CA ASN A 93 13.87 -1.22 -7.33
C ASN A 93 15.26 -0.78 -6.87
N ASP A 94 15.61 -1.13 -5.64
CA ASP A 94 16.96 -0.97 -5.12
C ASP A 94 17.66 -2.33 -5.12
N SER A 95 18.42 -2.60 -6.17
CA SER A 95 19.08 -3.89 -6.36
C SER A 95 20.23 -4.13 -5.38
N ILE A 96 20.83 -3.06 -4.86
CA ILE A 96 21.94 -3.16 -3.89
C ILE A 96 21.40 -3.62 -2.55
N MET A 97 20.30 -3.01 -2.08
CA MET A 97 19.67 -3.35 -0.80
C MET A 97 18.65 -4.48 -0.92
N GLN A 98 18.40 -4.97 -2.14
CA GLN A 98 17.43 -6.04 -2.44
C GLN A 98 16.03 -5.72 -1.89
N MET A 99 15.55 -4.51 -2.18
CA MET A 99 14.25 -4.04 -1.75
C MET A 99 13.62 -3.14 -2.80
N MET A 100 12.32 -2.92 -2.69
CA MET A 100 11.62 -1.87 -3.41
C MET A 100 11.51 -0.65 -2.50
N GLN A 101 11.66 0.54 -3.06
CA GLN A 101 11.36 1.78 -2.36
C GLN A 101 10.06 2.34 -2.91
N ALA A 102 9.02 2.39 -2.10
CA ALA A 102 7.76 2.99 -2.45
C ALA A 102 7.76 4.45 -1.99
N PHE A 103 7.56 5.36 -2.94
CA PHE A 103 7.46 6.78 -2.68
C PHE A 103 5.97 7.12 -2.59
N LEU A 104 5.51 7.48 -1.40
CA LEU A 104 4.13 7.85 -1.15
C LEU A 104 4.02 9.34 -0.87
N LEU A 105 2.94 9.95 -1.36
CA LEU A 105 2.60 11.33 -1.03
C LEU A 105 1.47 11.34 -0.01
N LEU A 106 1.72 11.94 1.13
CA LEU A 106 0.69 12.24 2.11
C LEU A 106 0.09 13.60 1.75
N HIS A 107 -1.19 13.62 1.40
CA HIS A 107 -1.93 14.83 1.09
C HIS A 107 -2.65 15.28 2.35
N PHE A 108 -2.26 16.44 2.90
CA PHE A 108 -2.83 16.94 4.14
C PHE A 108 -4.05 17.84 3.89
N LYS A 109 -4.88 17.96 4.91
CA LYS A 109 -6.10 18.81 4.82
C LYS A 109 -5.80 20.29 4.74
N ASP A 110 -4.59 20.71 5.14
CA ASP A 110 -4.12 22.10 5.01
C ASP A 110 -3.61 22.44 3.60
N SER A 111 -3.81 21.56 2.62
CA SER A 111 -3.36 21.69 1.23
C SER A 111 -1.86 21.52 1.01
N THR A 112 -1.11 21.16 2.03
CA THR A 112 0.29 20.76 1.89
C THR A 112 0.41 19.27 1.66
N LYS A 113 1.60 18.81 1.26
CA LYS A 113 1.90 17.39 1.05
C LYS A 113 3.32 17.08 1.45
N GLU A 114 3.56 15.83 1.82
CA GLU A 114 4.88 15.32 2.18
C GLU A 114 5.12 14.01 1.45
N GLU A 115 6.30 13.85 0.87
CA GLU A 115 6.72 12.58 0.29
C GLU A 115 7.44 11.76 1.36
N ILE A 116 7.05 10.50 1.50
CA ILE A 116 7.72 9.56 2.37
C ILE A 116 8.22 8.38 1.54
N ILE A 117 9.31 7.75 2.01
CA ILE A 117 9.90 6.59 1.37
C ILE A 117 9.66 5.38 2.27
N VAL A 118 9.02 4.36 1.71
CA VAL A 118 8.69 3.13 2.44
C VAL A 118 9.46 1.98 1.82
N PRO A 119 10.49 1.45 2.51
CA PRO A 119 11.21 0.28 2.03
C PRO A 119 10.33 -0.96 2.11
N MET A 120 10.21 -1.69 1.01
CA MET A 120 9.36 -2.87 0.88
C MET A 120 10.19 -4.08 0.50
N VAL A 121 9.93 -5.20 1.15
CA VAL A 121 10.57 -6.48 0.86
C VAL A 121 9.52 -7.58 0.74
N LEU A 122 9.85 -8.64 0.01
CA LEU A 122 9.00 -9.83 -0.05
C LEU A 122 9.23 -10.69 1.19
N GLU A 123 8.14 -11.00 1.88
CA GLU A 123 8.11 -12.00 2.94
C GLU A 123 7.14 -13.09 2.50
N GLY A 124 7.69 -14.21 2.04
CA GLY A 124 6.88 -15.21 1.33
C GLY A 124 6.37 -14.63 0.02
N ALA A 125 5.06 -14.62 -0.15
CA ALA A 125 4.40 -14.07 -1.36
C ALA A 125 3.88 -12.64 -1.15
N GLU A 126 4.12 -12.03 0.01
CA GLU A 126 3.56 -10.73 0.37
C GLU A 126 4.63 -9.65 0.44
N TRP A 127 4.32 -8.47 -0.06
CA TRP A 127 5.14 -7.28 0.14
C TRP A 127 4.90 -6.73 1.54
N LYS A 128 5.98 -6.56 2.29
CA LYS A 128 5.97 -6.05 3.67
C LYS A 128 6.89 -4.86 3.80
N MET A 129 6.55 -3.97 4.72
CA MET A 129 7.43 -2.86 5.11
C MET A 129 8.60 -3.41 5.94
N ARG A 130 9.80 -2.97 5.59
CA ARG A 130 11.01 -3.33 6.32
C ARG A 130 11.11 -2.63 7.66
#